data_70ceed93688ff8423b594f116fd1def2
#
_entry.id   70ceed93688ff8423b594f116fd1def2
#
_cell.length_a   1.000
_cell.length_b   1.000
_cell.length_c   1.000
_cell.angle_alpha   90.00
_cell.angle_beta   90.00
_cell.angle_gamma   90.00
#
_symmetry.space_group_name_H-M   'P 1'
#
loop_
_entity.id
_entity.type
_entity.pdbx_description
1 polymer ?
#
loop_
_entity_poly.entity_id
_entity_poly.type
_entity_poly.pdbx_seq_one_letter_code
_entity_poly.pdbx_strand_id
1 'polypeptide(L)'
;LSDKSVALFGTCGAGNSPEYYKEIASSVRIWLEDDNHYLGSFICQGKMPLAVRQKYESLLNTPKDCDCQQIRRQLQNFDEAMIHPTRTDLENAALFATECIEKVKSL
;
A
#
# COMPACT_ATOMS: atom_id res chain seq x y z
N LEU A 1 -2.76 -1.28 21.70
CA LEU A 1 -4.03 -1.99 21.57
C LEU A 1 -3.93 -3.38 22.20
N SER A 2 -4.93 -3.75 22.96
CA SER A 2 -4.97 -5.03 23.64
C SER A 2 -6.40 -5.55 23.66
N ASP A 3 -6.57 -6.84 23.37
CA ASP A 3 -7.87 -7.53 23.40
C ASP A 3 -8.91 -6.85 22.48
N LYS A 4 -8.48 -6.53 21.26
CA LYS A 4 -9.32 -5.87 20.24
C LYS A 4 -9.38 -6.69 18.96
N SER A 5 -10.44 -6.45 18.20
CA SER A 5 -10.50 -6.92 16.80
C SER A 5 -9.92 -5.82 15.91
N VAL A 6 -8.89 -6.15 15.15
CA VAL A 6 -8.09 -5.17 14.42
C VAL A 6 -7.98 -5.55 12.94
N ALA A 7 -8.22 -4.59 12.07
CA ALA A 7 -7.95 -4.69 10.65
C ALA A 7 -6.99 -3.56 10.25
N LEU A 8 -6.18 -3.81 9.24
CA LEU A 8 -5.23 -2.83 8.73
C LEU A 8 -5.71 -2.29 7.39
N PHE A 9 -5.66 -0.98 7.24
CA PHE A 9 -5.92 -0.30 5.97
C PHE A 9 -4.72 0.55 5.62
N GLY A 10 -4.40 0.62 4.34
CA GLY A 10 -3.32 1.49 3.93
C GLY A 10 -3.25 1.69 2.43
N THR A 11 -2.48 2.69 2.04
CA THR A 11 -2.11 2.92 0.65
C THR A 11 -0.60 2.87 0.52
N CYS A 12 -0.12 2.52 -0.67
CA CYS A 12 1.29 2.54 -0.99
C CYS A 12 1.49 3.03 -2.42
N GLY A 13 2.59 3.70 -2.67
CA GLY A 13 2.88 4.25 -3.99
C GLY A 13 3.89 3.43 -4.79
N ALA A 14 4.76 2.68 -4.12
CA ALA A 14 5.91 2.06 -4.74
C ALA A 14 5.63 0.78 -5.51
N GLY A 15 4.42 0.24 -5.45
CA GLY A 15 4.05 -0.97 -6.17
C GLY A 15 2.57 -1.28 -6.04
N ASN A 16 2.12 -2.33 -6.74
CA ASN A 16 0.72 -2.72 -6.76
C ASN A 16 0.52 -4.24 -6.80
N SER A 17 1.54 -5.01 -6.42
CA SER A 17 1.42 -6.47 -6.43
C SER A 17 0.86 -6.98 -5.10
N PRO A 18 0.12 -8.13 -5.12
CA PRO A 18 -0.34 -8.76 -3.89
C PRO A 18 0.80 -9.11 -2.93
N GLU A 19 1.95 -9.51 -3.44
CA GLU A 19 3.12 -9.85 -2.64
C GLU A 19 3.66 -8.62 -1.90
N TYR A 20 3.73 -7.48 -2.59
CA TYR A 20 4.16 -6.22 -1.99
C TYR A 20 3.20 -5.79 -0.88
N TYR A 21 1.90 -5.92 -1.12
CA TYR A 21 0.89 -5.57 -0.11
C TYR A 21 0.99 -6.46 1.12
N LYS A 22 1.29 -7.74 0.95
CA LYS A 22 1.52 -8.66 2.07
C LYS A 22 2.74 -8.27 2.89
N GLU A 23 3.82 -7.86 2.23
CA GLU A 23 5.02 -7.38 2.92
C GLU A 23 4.73 -6.15 3.77
N ILE A 24 3.98 -5.20 3.23
CA ILE A 24 3.59 -3.99 3.97
C ILE A 24 2.74 -4.37 5.19
N ALA A 25 1.72 -5.18 4.99
CA ALA A 25 0.83 -5.61 6.06
C ALA A 25 1.60 -6.34 7.16
N SER A 26 2.52 -7.23 6.79
CA SER A 26 3.35 -7.95 7.74
C SER A 26 4.25 -7.04 8.56
N SER A 27 4.82 -6.01 7.92
CA SER A 27 5.70 -5.06 8.60
C SER A 27 4.96 -4.22 9.63
N VAL A 28 3.69 -3.95 9.42
CA VAL A 28 2.85 -3.22 10.38
C VAL A 28 2.33 -4.15 11.46
N ARG A 29 1.94 -5.36 11.08
CA ARG A 29 1.34 -6.34 11.99
C ARG A 29 2.25 -6.70 13.16
N ILE A 30 3.56 -6.68 12.99
CA ILE A 30 4.51 -6.99 14.07
C ILE A 30 4.38 -6.04 15.27
N TRP A 31 3.77 -4.88 15.08
CA TRP A 31 3.55 -3.90 16.15
C TRP A 31 2.25 -4.13 16.93
N LEU A 32 1.42 -5.10 16.50
CA LEU A 32 0.21 -5.46 17.21
C LEU A 32 0.51 -6.46 18.32
N GLU A 33 -0.12 -6.27 19.48
CA GLU A 33 -0.03 -7.23 20.58
C GLU A 33 -0.70 -8.54 20.17
N ASP A 34 -0.17 -9.67 20.66
CA ASP A 34 -0.62 -11.00 20.29
C ASP A 34 -2.05 -11.31 20.74
N ASP A 35 -2.54 -10.60 21.76
CA ASP A 35 -3.89 -10.80 22.29
C ASP A 35 -4.98 -10.14 21.44
N ASN A 36 -4.61 -9.44 20.39
CA ASN A 36 -5.57 -8.87 19.45
C ASN A 36 -6.02 -9.90 18.43
N HIS A 37 -7.28 -9.83 18.06
CA HIS A 37 -7.82 -10.65 16.99
C HIS A 37 -7.60 -9.94 15.65
N TYR A 38 -6.72 -10.47 14.84
CA TYR A 38 -6.37 -9.88 13.54
C TYR A 38 -7.35 -10.33 12.48
N LEU A 39 -8.08 -9.37 11.89
CA LEU A 39 -9.13 -9.66 10.90
C LEU A 39 -8.62 -9.70 9.46
N GLY A 40 -7.50 -9.06 9.19
CA GLY A 40 -6.93 -8.99 7.85
C GLY A 40 -6.46 -7.59 7.50
N SER A 41 -6.06 -7.41 6.25
CA SER A 41 -5.58 -6.12 5.75
C SER A 41 -6.15 -5.82 4.37
N PHE A 42 -6.32 -4.53 4.09
CA PHE A 42 -6.61 -4.01 2.77
C PHE A 42 -5.60 -2.93 2.44
N ILE A 43 -4.85 -3.13 1.37
CA ILE A 43 -3.87 -2.16 0.88
C ILE A 43 -4.12 -1.96 -0.61
N CYS A 44 -4.10 -0.72 -1.04
CA CYS A 44 -4.17 -0.37 -2.45
C CYS A 44 -3.12 0.67 -2.79
N GLN A 45 -2.93 0.91 -4.09
CA GLN A 45 -2.03 1.95 -4.54
C GLN A 45 -2.61 3.32 -4.24
N GLY A 46 -1.76 4.29 -3.96
CA GLY A 46 -2.15 5.67 -3.69
C GLY A 46 -1.11 6.64 -4.20
N LYS A 47 -1.45 7.91 -4.18
CA LYS A 47 -0.60 8.98 -4.70
C LYS A 47 0.66 9.13 -3.86
N MET A 48 1.77 9.48 -4.55
CA MET A 48 3.03 9.82 -3.91
C MET A 48 3.29 11.33 -4.03
N PRO A 49 4.08 11.91 -3.09
CA PRO A 49 4.48 13.31 -3.20
C PRO A 49 5.28 13.58 -4.48
N LEU A 50 5.07 14.77 -5.05
CA LEU A 50 5.79 15.19 -6.27
C LEU A 50 7.32 15.14 -6.10
N ALA A 51 7.82 15.34 -4.91
CA ALA A 51 9.26 15.27 -4.62
C ALA A 51 9.86 13.90 -4.99
N VAL A 52 9.08 12.82 -4.89
CA VAL A 52 9.52 11.49 -5.31
C VAL A 52 9.79 11.44 -6.81
N ARG A 53 8.88 12.01 -7.61
CA ARG A 53 9.05 12.09 -9.06
C ARG A 53 10.26 12.93 -9.43
N GLN A 54 10.43 14.08 -8.79
CA GLN A 54 11.55 14.97 -9.03
C GLN A 54 12.88 14.30 -8.75
N LYS A 55 12.95 13.47 -7.69
CA LYS A 55 14.13 12.69 -7.37
C LYS A 55 14.50 11.72 -8.51
N TYR A 56 13.54 10.98 -9.04
CA TYR A 56 13.80 10.05 -10.13
C TYR A 56 14.17 10.76 -11.43
N GLU A 57 13.52 11.87 -11.73
CA GLU A 57 13.86 12.68 -12.91
C GLU A 57 15.30 13.20 -12.82
N SER A 58 15.73 13.67 -11.65
CA SER A 58 17.11 14.11 -11.42
C SER A 58 18.11 12.97 -11.64
N LEU A 59 17.79 11.78 -11.21
CA LEU A 59 18.66 10.61 -11.40
C LEU A 59 18.80 10.24 -12.87
N LEU A 60 17.76 10.41 -13.68
CA LEU A 60 17.84 10.18 -15.13
C LEU A 60 18.78 11.17 -15.82
N ASN A 61 18.88 12.39 -15.30
CA ASN A 61 19.73 13.43 -15.87
C ASN A 61 21.17 13.35 -15.41
N THR A 62 21.52 12.40 -14.53
CA THR A 62 22.86 12.18 -14.04
C THR A 62 23.56 11.15 -14.93
N PRO A 63 24.68 11.48 -15.61
CA PRO A 63 25.26 10.62 -16.63
C PRO A 63 26.03 9.41 -16.09
N LYS A 64 26.28 9.30 -14.79
CA LYS A 64 27.08 8.22 -14.21
C LYS A 64 26.21 7.23 -13.43
N ASP A 65 26.46 5.93 -13.65
CA ASP A 65 25.89 4.83 -12.84
C ASP A 65 24.38 4.80 -12.78
N CYS A 66 23.73 5.28 -13.81
CA CYS A 66 22.28 5.32 -13.88
C CYS A 66 21.74 3.96 -14.32
N ASP A 67 20.98 3.30 -13.44
CA ASP A 67 20.08 2.24 -13.89
C ASP A 67 18.83 2.91 -14.48
N CYS A 68 18.98 3.44 -15.67
CA CYS A 68 17.94 4.26 -16.29
C CYS A 68 16.66 3.47 -16.57
N GLN A 69 16.77 2.18 -16.83
CA GLN A 69 15.61 1.34 -17.06
C GLN A 69 14.78 1.20 -15.77
N GLN A 70 15.41 0.97 -14.65
CA GLN A 70 14.73 0.87 -13.38
C GLN A 70 14.11 2.20 -12.95
N ILE A 71 14.83 3.29 -13.16
CA ILE A 71 14.31 4.63 -12.84
C ILE A 71 13.08 4.94 -13.69
N ARG A 72 13.09 4.59 -14.97
CA ARG A 72 11.93 4.77 -15.85
C ARG A 72 10.73 3.93 -15.38
N ARG A 73 10.97 2.72 -14.89
CA ARG A 73 9.91 1.90 -14.29
C ARG A 73 9.32 2.59 -13.07
N GLN A 74 10.16 3.20 -12.23
CA GLN A 74 9.69 3.92 -11.05
C GLN A 74 8.88 5.16 -11.42
N LEU A 75 9.27 5.87 -12.47
CA LEU A 75 8.49 7.00 -12.98
C LEU A 75 7.14 6.54 -13.54
N GLN A 76 7.12 5.43 -14.28
CA GLN A 76 5.89 4.85 -14.78
C GLN A 76 4.97 4.43 -13.63
N ASN A 77 5.54 3.81 -12.60
CA ASN A 77 4.80 3.45 -11.40
C ASN A 77 4.23 4.67 -10.68
N PHE A 78 5.01 5.76 -10.63
CA PHE A 78 4.54 7.02 -10.05
C PHE A 78 3.30 7.52 -10.79
N ASP A 79 3.35 7.55 -12.13
CA ASP A 79 2.22 8.01 -12.94
C ASP A 79 0.98 7.14 -12.71
N GLU A 80 1.15 5.83 -12.61
CA GLU A 80 0.08 4.90 -12.32
C GLU A 80 -0.48 5.13 -10.91
N ALA A 81 0.39 5.35 -9.93
CA ALA A 81 -0.03 5.61 -8.56
C ALA A 81 -0.87 6.90 -8.43
N MET A 82 -0.65 7.87 -9.31
CA MET A 82 -1.36 9.16 -9.26
C MET A 82 -2.86 9.04 -9.57
N ILE A 83 -3.28 7.98 -10.23
CA ILE A 83 -4.71 7.74 -10.48
C ILE A 83 -5.38 6.91 -9.38
N HIS A 84 -4.62 6.48 -8.39
CA HIS A 84 -5.14 5.70 -7.25
C HIS A 84 -5.23 6.57 -6.00
N PRO A 85 -6.14 6.25 -5.06
CA PRO A 85 -7.13 5.19 -5.18
C PRO A 85 -8.18 5.50 -6.24
N THR A 86 -8.58 4.47 -6.98
CA THR A 86 -9.68 4.56 -7.93
C THR A 86 -11.01 4.32 -7.22
N ARG A 87 -12.11 4.54 -7.94
CA ARG A 87 -13.43 4.19 -7.43
C ARG A 87 -13.52 2.69 -7.08
N THR A 88 -12.92 1.84 -7.90
CA THR A 88 -12.84 0.40 -7.65
C THR A 88 -12.10 0.09 -6.35
N ASP A 89 -10.99 0.78 -6.10
CA ASP A 89 -10.24 0.64 -4.84
C ASP A 89 -11.12 0.97 -3.64
N LEU A 90 -11.90 2.07 -3.73
CA LEU A 90 -12.79 2.48 -2.65
C LEU A 90 -13.94 1.50 -2.44
N GLU A 91 -14.49 0.95 -3.51
CA GLU A 91 -15.52 -0.09 -3.44
C GLU A 91 -14.97 -1.35 -2.78
N ASN A 92 -13.75 -1.77 -3.13
CA ASN A 92 -13.09 -2.92 -2.54
C ASN A 92 -12.79 -2.68 -1.06
N ALA A 93 -12.40 -1.47 -0.69
CA ALA A 93 -12.19 -1.12 0.72
C ALA A 93 -13.48 -1.24 1.53
N ALA A 94 -14.61 -0.79 0.96
CA ALA A 94 -15.90 -0.91 1.60
C ALA A 94 -16.33 -2.37 1.77
N LEU A 95 -16.08 -3.21 0.77
CA LEU A 95 -16.35 -4.65 0.86
C LEU A 95 -15.50 -5.29 1.95
N PHE A 96 -14.24 -4.93 2.03
CA PHE A 96 -13.34 -5.44 3.07
C PHE A 96 -13.85 -5.05 4.46
N ALA A 97 -14.27 -3.80 4.65
CA ALA A 97 -14.80 -3.33 5.93
C ALA A 97 -16.05 -4.11 6.31
N THR A 98 -16.94 -4.39 5.36
CA THR A 98 -18.14 -5.20 5.58
C THR A 98 -17.79 -6.62 6.01
N GLU A 99 -16.82 -7.24 5.34
CA GLU A 99 -16.33 -8.57 5.70
C GLU A 99 -15.75 -8.60 7.11
N CYS A 100 -15.01 -7.57 7.50
CA CYS A 100 -14.46 -7.45 8.85
C CYS A 100 -15.57 -7.37 9.90
N ILE A 101 -16.62 -6.60 9.63
CA ILE A 101 -17.77 -6.48 10.53
C ILE A 101 -18.47 -7.84 10.70
N GLU A 102 -18.64 -8.57 9.61
CA GLU A 102 -19.23 -9.92 9.66
C GLU A 102 -18.37 -10.89 10.48
N LYS A 103 -17.05 -10.81 10.34
CA LYS A 103 -16.13 -11.63 11.15
C LYS A 103 -16.25 -11.32 12.63
N VAL A 104 -16.37 -10.04 13.00
CA VAL A 104 -16.54 -9.63 14.39
C VAL A 104 -17.86 -10.18 14.96
N LYS A 105 -18.93 -10.13 14.20
CA LYS A 105 -20.23 -10.67 14.63
C LYS A 105 -20.21 -12.18 14.82
N SER A 106 -19.29 -12.90 14.18
CA SER A 106 -19.15 -14.34 14.28
C SER A 106 -18.27 -14.80 15.42
N LEU A 107 -17.65 -13.88 16.13
CA LEU A 107 -16.76 -14.20 17.26
C LEU A 107 -17.54 -14.53 18.54
#